data_fbfa3a19e01b53c0e9019b3e6d923880
#
_entry.id   fbfa3a19e01b53c0e9019b3e6d923880
#
_cell.length_a   1.000
_cell.length_b   1.000
_cell.length_c   1.000
_cell.angle_alpha   90.00
_cell.angle_beta   90.00
_cell.angle_gamma   90.00
#
_symmetry.space_group_name_H-M   'P 1'
#
loop_
_entity.id
_entity.type
_entity.pdbx_description
1 polymer ?
#
loop_
_entity_poly.entity_id
_entity_poly.type
_entity_poly.pdbx_seq_one_letter_code
_entity_poly.pdbx_strand_id
1 'polypeptide(L)'
;MEVIDFSATKKREPMKHHAALPNSVRAIIIGPSGSGKTQLLLNLIMRFMKWDKLYLVAPSVDDQRCYKVLKDYNENASEIKGESVIDFITDIDDAPSVDDLDGDINNLVVYDDVMLDNQKNPARIFSRGRHKNTDVIYVAQRYTQIPQVIRDNCNVLVVFNGINIHTLRNVWNTWCSDMDFNRFKNYFSHAQSVPHGFITINLHDPRSRYRIGLDQIYG
;
A
#
# COMPACT_ATOMS: atom_id res chain seq x y z
N MET A 1 -13.55 28.87 15.96
CA MET A 1 -12.80 28.11 16.99
C MET A 1 -11.45 27.77 16.38
N GLU A 2 -10.38 28.35 16.90
CA GLU A 2 -9.04 28.09 16.41
C GLU A 2 -8.50 26.85 17.16
N VAL A 3 -8.05 25.84 16.41
CA VAL A 3 -7.46 24.64 17.02
C VAL A 3 -5.98 24.92 17.25
N ILE A 4 -5.55 24.91 18.50
CA ILE A 4 -4.14 25.12 18.87
C ILE A 4 -3.35 23.87 18.49
N ASP A 5 -2.31 24.04 17.66
CA ASP A 5 -1.37 22.96 17.32
C ASP A 5 -0.33 22.82 18.45
N PHE A 6 -0.43 21.75 19.20
CA PHE A 6 0.51 21.42 20.29
C PHE A 6 1.74 20.64 19.79
N SER A 7 1.81 20.29 18.50
CA SER A 7 3.00 19.69 17.92
C SER A 7 4.04 20.78 17.67
N ALA A 8 5.09 20.81 18.48
CA ALA A 8 6.18 21.76 18.35
C ALA A 8 6.71 21.79 16.91
N THR A 9 6.75 23.01 16.33
CA THR A 9 7.51 23.41 15.13
C THR A 9 7.79 22.29 14.12
N LYS A 10 6.82 21.93 13.31
CA LYS A 10 7.05 21.08 12.15
C LYS A 10 7.85 21.87 11.10
N LYS A 11 9.18 21.72 11.09
CA LYS A 11 9.92 21.80 9.84
C LYS A 11 9.26 20.81 8.89
N ARG A 12 8.95 21.22 7.65
CA ARG A 12 8.49 20.30 6.59
C ARG A 12 9.48 19.14 6.54
N GLU A 13 9.02 17.96 6.96
CA GLU A 13 9.86 16.77 6.84
C GLU A 13 10.18 16.57 5.35
N PRO A 14 11.46 16.27 5.02
CA PRO A 14 11.81 15.96 3.64
C PRO A 14 10.94 14.80 3.13
N MET A 15 10.62 14.81 1.84
CA MET A 15 9.84 13.73 1.23
C MET A 15 10.61 12.41 1.38
N LYS A 16 10.00 11.46 2.11
CA LYS A 16 10.57 10.13 2.35
C LYS A 16 10.52 9.27 1.09
N HIS A 17 9.40 9.29 0.39
CA HIS A 17 9.13 8.46 -0.78
C HIS A 17 9.04 9.29 -2.07
N HIS A 18 8.72 8.61 -3.18
CA HIS A 18 8.40 9.29 -4.44
C HIS A 18 7.22 10.26 -4.26
N ALA A 19 7.21 11.36 -5.03
CA ALA A 19 6.24 12.44 -4.93
C ALA A 19 4.76 12.04 -5.04
N ALA A 20 4.46 10.87 -5.62
CA ALA A 20 3.11 10.33 -5.71
C ALA A 20 2.60 9.70 -4.39
N LEU A 21 3.49 9.48 -3.42
CA LEU A 21 3.20 8.80 -2.17
C LEU A 21 3.32 9.75 -0.96
N PRO A 22 2.53 9.56 0.10
CA PRO A 22 2.71 10.30 1.35
C PRO A 22 3.96 9.81 2.10
N ASN A 23 4.45 10.61 3.06
CA ASN A 23 5.61 10.23 3.90
C ASN A 23 5.35 9.01 4.81
N SER A 24 4.09 8.75 5.16
CA SER A 24 3.68 7.53 5.85
C SER A 24 2.63 6.85 5.00
N VAL A 25 2.99 5.73 4.41
CA VAL A 25 2.15 4.97 3.48
C VAL A 25 1.36 3.89 4.22
N ARG A 26 0.05 3.92 4.09
CA ARG A 26 -0.86 2.83 4.43
C ARG A 26 -1.70 2.55 3.20
N ALA A 27 -1.21 1.66 2.36
CA ALA A 27 -1.77 1.43 1.04
C ALA A 27 -2.59 0.15 0.95
N ILE A 28 -3.65 0.21 0.18
CA ILE A 28 -4.40 -0.96 -0.29
C ILE A 28 -4.31 -1.03 -1.81
N ILE A 29 -3.98 -2.19 -2.35
CA ILE A 29 -3.96 -2.47 -3.79
C ILE A 29 -5.01 -3.53 -4.09
N ILE A 30 -6.02 -3.21 -4.89
CA ILE A 30 -7.08 -4.15 -5.24
C ILE A 30 -7.22 -4.37 -6.75
N GLY A 31 -7.61 -5.58 -7.11
CA GLY A 31 -7.91 -5.97 -8.48
C GLY A 31 -8.00 -7.47 -8.64
N PRO A 32 -8.61 -7.97 -9.72
CA PRO A 32 -8.73 -9.41 -9.95
C PRO A 32 -7.36 -10.09 -10.11
N SER A 33 -7.35 -11.42 -10.07
CA SER A 33 -6.14 -12.18 -10.36
C SER A 33 -5.61 -11.83 -11.76
N GLY A 34 -4.28 -11.75 -11.92
CA GLY A 34 -3.65 -11.40 -13.19
C GLY A 34 -3.75 -9.92 -13.60
N SER A 35 -4.32 -9.04 -12.78
CA SER A 35 -4.45 -7.61 -13.11
C SER A 35 -3.13 -6.83 -13.08
N GLY A 36 -2.06 -7.38 -12.51
CA GLY A 36 -0.74 -6.72 -12.40
C GLY A 36 -0.42 -6.18 -11.00
N LYS A 37 -1.20 -6.51 -9.96
CA LYS A 37 -0.99 -6.04 -8.58
C LYS A 37 0.42 -6.30 -8.05
N THR A 38 0.89 -7.55 -8.14
CA THR A 38 2.22 -7.93 -7.65
C THR A 38 3.32 -7.23 -8.45
N GLN A 39 3.13 -7.00 -9.75
CA GLN A 39 4.09 -6.24 -10.55
C GLN A 39 4.17 -4.77 -10.13
N LEU A 40 3.03 -4.14 -9.82
CA LEU A 40 3.01 -2.79 -9.25
C LEU A 40 3.64 -2.78 -7.86
N LEU A 41 3.31 -3.75 -7.01
CA LEU A 41 3.91 -3.91 -5.67
C LEU A 41 5.43 -3.92 -5.73
N LEU A 42 6.02 -4.73 -6.61
CA LEU A 42 7.47 -4.80 -6.80
C LEU A 42 8.06 -3.45 -7.25
N ASN A 43 7.38 -2.75 -8.16
CA ASN A 43 7.82 -1.40 -8.56
C ASN A 43 7.75 -0.42 -7.40
N LEU A 44 6.70 -0.45 -6.57
CA LEU A 44 6.60 0.39 -5.37
C LEU A 44 7.76 0.13 -4.42
N ILE A 45 8.03 -1.13 -4.09
CA ILE A 45 9.11 -1.54 -3.19
C ILE A 45 10.48 -1.10 -3.72
N MET A 46 10.77 -1.38 -4.99
CA MET A 46 12.11 -1.24 -5.54
C MET A 46 12.45 0.18 -6.03
N ARG A 47 11.44 1.00 -6.38
CA ARG A 47 11.67 2.27 -7.07
C ARG A 47 11.02 3.49 -6.43
N PHE A 48 9.89 3.30 -5.75
CA PHE A 48 9.07 4.42 -5.29
C PHE A 48 9.10 4.62 -3.78
N MET A 49 9.44 3.58 -3.01
CA MET A 49 9.49 3.63 -1.56
C MET A 49 10.93 3.53 -1.04
N LYS A 50 11.19 4.21 0.07
CA LYS A 50 12.44 4.06 0.84
C LYS A 50 12.12 3.27 2.10
N TRP A 51 12.90 2.24 2.34
CA TRP A 51 12.81 1.37 3.50
C TRP A 51 14.20 0.82 3.84
N ASP A 52 14.41 0.48 5.09
CA ASP A 52 15.63 -0.14 5.61
C ASP A 52 15.43 -1.63 5.88
N LYS A 53 14.22 -2.01 6.32
CA LYS A 53 13.79 -3.40 6.55
C LYS A 53 12.42 -3.64 5.93
N LEU A 54 12.30 -4.73 5.16
CA LEU A 54 11.05 -5.19 4.54
C LEU A 54 10.61 -6.53 5.15
N TYR A 55 9.35 -6.61 5.54
CA TYR A 55 8.67 -7.84 5.93
C TYR A 55 7.62 -8.16 4.86
N LEU A 56 7.86 -9.19 4.06
CA LEU A 56 6.94 -9.63 3.00
C LEU A 56 6.19 -10.87 3.46
N VAL A 57 4.93 -10.67 3.83
CA VAL A 57 4.02 -11.71 4.28
C VAL A 57 3.17 -12.16 3.08
N ALA A 58 3.47 -13.32 2.54
CA ALA A 58 2.79 -13.89 1.37
C ALA A 58 2.86 -15.42 1.40
N PRO A 59 1.73 -16.14 1.52
CA PRO A 59 1.71 -17.61 1.55
C PRO A 59 2.39 -18.27 0.35
N SER A 60 2.37 -17.60 -0.80
CA SER A 60 2.94 -18.12 -2.06
C SER A 60 4.28 -17.49 -2.45
N VAL A 61 5.01 -16.87 -1.50
CA VAL A 61 6.27 -16.17 -1.79
C VAL A 61 7.34 -17.06 -2.44
N ASP A 62 7.34 -18.35 -2.11
CA ASP A 62 8.30 -19.30 -2.66
C ASP A 62 7.94 -19.79 -4.07
N ASP A 63 6.66 -19.84 -4.40
CA ASP A 63 6.15 -20.35 -5.67
C ASP A 63 6.06 -19.25 -6.75
N GLN A 64 5.98 -18.00 -6.36
CA GLN A 64 5.82 -16.89 -7.30
C GLN A 64 7.18 -16.41 -7.83
N ARG A 65 7.42 -16.67 -9.12
CA ARG A 65 8.65 -16.24 -9.82
C ARG A 65 8.91 -14.73 -9.77
N CYS A 66 7.87 -13.93 -9.64
CA CYS A 66 8.01 -12.47 -9.57
C CYS A 66 8.78 -12.00 -8.32
N TYR A 67 8.73 -12.75 -7.19
CA TYR A 67 9.48 -12.42 -5.99
C TYR A 67 10.98 -12.77 -6.06
N LYS A 68 11.42 -13.46 -7.12
CA LYS A 68 12.84 -13.74 -7.31
C LYS A 68 13.69 -12.46 -7.28
N VAL A 69 13.20 -11.37 -7.86
CA VAL A 69 13.92 -10.08 -7.86
C VAL A 69 14.19 -9.56 -6.44
N LEU A 70 13.28 -9.78 -5.49
CA LEU A 70 13.49 -9.41 -4.09
C LEU A 70 14.43 -10.38 -3.39
N LYS A 71 14.40 -11.66 -3.71
CA LYS A 71 15.33 -12.67 -3.17
C LYS A 71 16.75 -12.35 -3.62
N ASP A 72 16.97 -12.12 -4.92
CA ASP A 72 18.27 -11.75 -5.49
C ASP A 72 18.78 -10.41 -4.89
N TYR A 73 17.88 -9.43 -4.68
CA TYR A 73 18.22 -8.17 -4.01
C TYR A 73 18.64 -8.39 -2.55
N ASN A 74 17.90 -9.23 -1.81
CA ASN A 74 18.19 -9.50 -0.40
C ASN A 74 19.54 -10.22 -0.24
N GLU A 75 19.87 -11.19 -1.10
CA GLU A 75 21.15 -11.87 -1.09
C GLU A 75 22.31 -10.86 -1.25
N ASN A 76 22.26 -10.02 -2.31
CA ASN A 76 23.28 -9.00 -2.55
C ASN A 76 23.39 -7.96 -1.40
N ALA A 77 22.25 -7.52 -0.84
CA ALA A 77 22.24 -6.57 0.25
C ALA A 77 22.79 -7.18 1.55
N SER A 78 22.49 -8.46 1.81
CA SER A 78 22.96 -9.19 2.98
C SER A 78 24.48 -9.41 2.95
N GLU A 79 25.07 -9.65 1.78
CA GLU A 79 26.52 -9.74 1.61
C GLU A 79 27.22 -8.43 2.00
N ILE A 80 26.60 -7.29 1.71
CA ILE A 80 27.17 -5.96 1.99
C ILE A 80 26.95 -5.54 3.45
N LYS A 81 25.74 -5.77 3.99
CA LYS A 81 25.33 -5.30 5.32
C LYS A 81 25.64 -6.29 6.44
N GLY A 82 25.88 -7.57 6.13
CA GLY A 82 26.07 -8.65 7.10
C GLY A 82 24.77 -9.17 7.74
N GLU A 83 23.62 -8.67 7.30
CA GLU A 83 22.29 -9.07 7.79
C GLU A 83 21.24 -9.01 6.70
N SER A 84 20.18 -9.81 6.83
CA SER A 84 19.04 -9.80 5.91
C SER A 84 18.25 -8.49 6.02
N VAL A 85 17.99 -7.86 4.88
CA VAL A 85 17.15 -6.66 4.79
C VAL A 85 15.68 -6.98 4.44
N ILE A 86 15.39 -8.21 4.00
CA ILE A 86 14.03 -8.67 3.69
C ILE A 86 13.74 -9.98 4.41
N ASP A 87 12.67 -10.02 5.20
CA ASP A 87 12.14 -11.24 5.75
C ASP A 87 10.96 -11.72 4.89
N PHE A 88 11.09 -12.92 4.34
CA PHE A 88 10.04 -13.60 3.58
C PHE A 88 9.26 -14.50 4.52
N ILE A 89 7.95 -14.24 4.67
CA ILE A 89 7.10 -14.86 5.68
C ILE A 89 5.93 -15.54 4.95
N THR A 90 5.80 -16.84 5.11
CA THR A 90 4.73 -17.64 4.48
C THR A 90 3.50 -17.78 5.34
N ASP A 91 3.64 -17.73 6.67
CA ASP A 91 2.54 -17.77 7.62
C ASP A 91 2.32 -16.40 8.26
N ILE A 92 1.10 -15.90 8.22
CA ILE A 92 0.75 -14.59 8.77
C ILE A 92 0.95 -14.52 10.30
N ASP A 93 0.86 -15.63 10.99
CA ASP A 93 1.06 -15.69 12.44
C ASP A 93 2.54 -15.50 12.83
N ASP A 94 3.48 -15.69 11.89
CA ASP A 94 4.91 -15.39 12.04
C ASP A 94 5.26 -13.92 11.70
N ALA A 95 4.28 -13.14 11.23
CA ALA A 95 4.50 -11.74 10.89
C ALA A 95 4.80 -10.91 12.15
N PRO A 96 5.73 -9.93 12.07
CA PRO A 96 6.08 -9.09 13.21
C PRO A 96 4.85 -8.36 13.74
N SER A 97 4.71 -8.32 15.07
CA SER A 97 3.76 -7.43 15.72
C SER A 97 4.27 -5.98 15.70
N VAL A 98 3.43 -5.01 16.07
CA VAL A 98 3.87 -3.61 16.18
C VAL A 98 5.02 -3.44 17.17
N ASP A 99 5.05 -4.28 18.23
CA ASP A 99 6.05 -4.16 19.30
C ASP A 99 7.41 -4.72 18.88
N ASP A 100 7.44 -5.65 17.92
CA ASP A 100 8.66 -6.24 17.35
C ASP A 100 9.37 -5.31 16.35
N LEU A 101 8.68 -4.26 15.86
CA LEU A 101 9.24 -3.34 14.87
C LEU A 101 10.18 -2.33 15.53
N ASP A 102 11.37 -2.16 14.93
CA ASP A 102 12.32 -1.13 15.33
C ASP A 102 11.85 0.24 14.79
N GLY A 103 11.52 1.16 15.71
CA GLY A 103 11.06 2.50 15.37
C GLY A 103 12.15 3.46 14.88
N ASP A 104 13.41 3.10 15.01
CA ASP A 104 14.54 3.95 14.60
C ASP A 104 14.90 3.81 13.12
N ILE A 105 14.39 2.76 12.46
CA ILE A 105 14.56 2.52 11.03
C ILE A 105 13.24 2.63 10.24
N ASN A 106 13.34 2.73 8.91
CA ASN A 106 12.16 2.73 8.05
C ASN A 106 11.71 1.29 7.77
N ASN A 107 10.64 0.85 8.42
CA ASN A 107 10.06 -0.46 8.16
C ASN A 107 9.04 -0.38 7.02
N LEU A 108 8.98 -1.45 6.22
CA LEU A 108 7.90 -1.70 5.27
C LEU A 108 7.32 -3.09 5.52
N VAL A 109 6.03 -3.16 5.83
CA VAL A 109 5.31 -4.43 5.97
C VAL A 109 4.38 -4.59 4.78
N VAL A 110 4.47 -5.72 4.10
CA VAL A 110 3.63 -6.05 2.94
C VAL A 110 2.85 -7.31 3.21
N TYR A 111 1.53 -7.24 3.01
CA TYR A 111 0.61 -8.37 3.05
C TYR A 111 0.09 -8.64 1.65
N ASP A 112 0.45 -9.79 1.04
CA ASP A 112 -0.03 -10.19 -0.29
C ASP A 112 -0.79 -11.52 -0.23
N ASP A 113 -2.07 -11.45 -0.63
CA ASP A 113 -3.02 -12.56 -0.73
C ASP A 113 -3.31 -13.31 0.60
N VAL A 114 -3.28 -12.58 1.72
CA VAL A 114 -3.54 -13.10 3.09
C VAL A 114 -4.98 -12.88 3.55
N MET A 115 -5.94 -12.68 2.65
CA MET A 115 -7.31 -12.29 2.99
C MET A 115 -8.09 -13.33 3.80
N LEU A 116 -7.71 -14.60 3.72
CA LEU A 116 -8.37 -15.70 4.42
C LEU A 116 -7.77 -16.01 5.81
N ASP A 117 -6.64 -15.38 6.12
CA ASP A 117 -5.89 -15.61 7.34
C ASP A 117 -6.35 -14.68 8.48
N ASN A 118 -5.72 -14.83 9.65
CA ASN A 118 -6.00 -14.02 10.83
C ASN A 118 -5.63 -12.54 10.62
N GLN A 119 -6.63 -11.66 10.56
CA GLN A 119 -6.44 -10.25 10.25
C GLN A 119 -6.13 -9.35 11.46
N LYS A 120 -5.94 -9.92 12.67
CA LYS A 120 -5.69 -9.10 13.87
C LYS A 120 -4.37 -8.35 13.81
N ASN A 121 -3.30 -9.02 13.35
CA ASN A 121 -1.98 -8.40 13.23
C ASN A 121 -1.94 -7.33 12.12
N PRO A 122 -2.37 -7.60 10.88
CA PRO A 122 -2.50 -6.56 9.86
C PRO A 122 -3.28 -5.32 10.32
N ALA A 123 -4.40 -5.52 11.01
CA ALA A 123 -5.21 -4.43 11.53
C ALA A 123 -4.46 -3.57 12.57
N ARG A 124 -3.65 -4.18 13.43
CA ARG A 124 -2.79 -3.46 14.39
C ARG A 124 -1.68 -2.67 13.71
N ILE A 125 -1.00 -3.26 12.71
CA ILE A 125 0.03 -2.57 11.92
C ILE A 125 -0.57 -1.35 11.20
N PHE A 126 -1.72 -1.48 10.53
CA PHE A 126 -2.39 -0.36 9.88
C PHE A 126 -2.76 0.76 10.86
N SER A 127 -3.19 0.42 12.07
CA SER A 127 -3.63 1.39 13.06
C SER A 127 -2.48 2.09 13.80
N ARG A 128 -1.40 1.36 14.11
CA ARG A 128 -0.36 1.80 15.05
C ARG A 128 1.05 1.84 14.47
N GLY A 129 1.32 1.18 13.33
CA GLY A 129 2.66 1.04 12.75
C GLY A 129 3.37 2.37 12.49
N ARG A 130 2.61 3.45 12.19
CA ARG A 130 3.18 4.79 12.00
C ARG A 130 4.02 5.29 13.19
N HIS A 131 3.71 4.86 14.41
CA HIS A 131 4.47 5.22 15.62
C HIS A 131 5.82 4.50 15.71
N LYS A 132 5.98 3.47 14.89
CA LYS A 132 7.21 2.68 14.72
C LYS A 132 7.83 2.91 13.33
N ASN A 133 7.65 4.11 12.76
CA ASN A 133 8.19 4.47 11.44
C ASN A 133 7.94 3.39 10.37
N THR A 134 6.72 2.83 10.38
CA THR A 134 6.34 1.70 9.54
C THR A 134 5.34 2.10 8.49
N ASP A 135 5.69 1.83 7.24
CA ASP A 135 4.79 1.85 6.10
C ASP A 135 4.17 0.47 5.90
N VAL A 136 2.96 0.42 5.37
CA VAL A 136 2.27 -0.87 5.16
C VAL A 136 1.51 -0.89 3.84
N ILE A 137 1.58 -2.02 3.14
CA ILE A 137 0.83 -2.29 1.91
C ILE A 137 0.03 -3.58 2.09
N TYR A 138 -1.25 -3.54 1.73
CA TYR A 138 -2.13 -4.69 1.70
C TYR A 138 -2.60 -4.93 0.27
N VAL A 139 -2.29 -6.08 -0.30
CA VAL A 139 -2.69 -6.48 -1.65
C VAL A 139 -3.83 -7.50 -1.57
N ALA A 140 -4.92 -7.23 -2.26
CA ALA A 140 -6.12 -8.07 -2.20
C ALA A 140 -6.83 -8.20 -3.55
N GLN A 141 -7.60 -9.26 -3.70
CA GLN A 141 -8.43 -9.47 -4.88
C GLN A 141 -9.81 -8.83 -4.72
N ARG A 142 -10.33 -8.73 -3.49
CA ARG A 142 -11.68 -8.25 -3.19
C ARG A 142 -11.67 -7.18 -2.09
N TYR A 143 -12.07 -5.97 -2.43
CA TYR A 143 -12.13 -4.84 -1.50
C TYR A 143 -13.00 -5.11 -0.25
N THR A 144 -14.15 -5.75 -0.45
CA THR A 144 -15.12 -6.01 0.64
C THR A 144 -14.66 -7.06 1.65
N GLN A 145 -13.67 -7.88 1.30
CA GLN A 145 -13.09 -8.87 2.22
C GLN A 145 -11.99 -8.28 3.12
N ILE A 146 -11.46 -7.10 2.78
CA ILE A 146 -10.50 -6.41 3.62
C ILE A 146 -11.23 -5.89 4.86
N PRO A 147 -10.74 -6.17 6.08
CA PRO A 147 -11.36 -5.68 7.32
C PRO A 147 -11.58 -4.17 7.30
N GLN A 148 -12.70 -3.72 7.85
CA GLN A 148 -13.04 -2.30 7.87
C GLN A 148 -11.95 -1.46 8.55
N VAL A 149 -11.38 -1.94 9.66
CA VAL A 149 -10.32 -1.23 10.38
C VAL A 149 -9.08 -0.98 9.51
N ILE A 150 -8.73 -1.89 8.61
CA ILE A 150 -7.64 -1.71 7.64
C ILE A 150 -8.02 -0.62 6.64
N ARG A 151 -9.24 -0.69 6.07
CA ARG A 151 -9.73 0.29 5.10
C ARG A 151 -9.83 1.70 5.67
N ASP A 152 -10.29 1.83 6.93
CA ASP A 152 -10.45 3.12 7.61
C ASP A 152 -9.10 3.77 7.98
N ASN A 153 -8.05 2.97 8.14
CA ASN A 153 -6.69 3.47 8.42
C ASN A 153 -5.83 3.66 7.15
N CYS A 154 -6.34 3.29 6.01
CA CYS A 154 -5.65 3.42 4.73
C CYS A 154 -5.64 4.87 4.24
N ASN A 155 -4.57 5.31 3.59
CA ASN A 155 -4.45 6.66 3.01
C ASN A 155 -4.11 6.66 1.51
N VAL A 156 -3.74 5.50 0.97
CA VAL A 156 -3.52 5.31 -0.48
C VAL A 156 -4.29 4.10 -0.96
N LEU A 157 -5.18 4.28 -1.91
CA LEU A 157 -5.90 3.18 -2.55
C LEU A 157 -5.54 3.09 -4.02
N VAL A 158 -5.12 1.92 -4.45
CA VAL A 158 -4.91 1.58 -5.86
C VAL A 158 -5.99 0.60 -6.32
N VAL A 159 -6.66 0.92 -7.41
CA VAL A 159 -7.76 0.13 -7.96
C VAL A 159 -7.45 -0.24 -9.41
N PHE A 160 -7.15 -1.51 -9.64
CA PHE A 160 -6.97 -2.04 -10.99
C PHE A 160 -8.29 -2.17 -11.75
N ASN A 161 -8.20 -2.16 -13.08
CA ASN A 161 -9.33 -2.48 -13.94
C ASN A 161 -9.87 -3.92 -13.67
N GLY A 162 -11.06 -4.22 -14.18
CA GLY A 162 -11.69 -5.54 -14.04
C GLY A 162 -12.46 -5.77 -12.74
N ILE A 163 -12.58 -4.78 -11.84
CA ILE A 163 -13.48 -4.87 -10.70
C ILE A 163 -14.95 -4.66 -11.15
N ASN A 164 -15.88 -5.28 -10.43
CA ASN A 164 -17.30 -5.15 -10.72
C ASN A 164 -17.89 -3.82 -10.22
N ILE A 165 -19.07 -3.48 -10.73
CA ILE A 165 -19.76 -2.21 -10.42
C ILE A 165 -20.11 -2.07 -8.93
N HIS A 166 -20.36 -3.14 -8.19
CA HIS A 166 -20.65 -3.09 -6.76
C HIS A 166 -19.40 -2.70 -5.97
N THR A 167 -18.25 -3.30 -6.30
CA THR A 167 -16.96 -2.93 -5.71
C THR A 167 -16.61 -1.48 -6.05
N LEU A 168 -16.81 -1.07 -7.30
CA LEU A 168 -16.56 0.29 -7.74
C LEU A 168 -17.42 1.30 -6.97
N ARG A 169 -18.68 0.99 -6.71
CA ARG A 169 -19.58 1.84 -5.91
C ARG A 169 -19.16 1.92 -4.45
N ASN A 170 -18.68 0.82 -3.86
CA ASN A 170 -18.15 0.82 -2.49
C ASN A 170 -16.89 1.68 -2.37
N VAL A 171 -16.00 1.60 -3.35
CA VAL A 171 -14.81 2.47 -3.42
C VAL A 171 -15.23 3.94 -3.53
N TRP A 172 -16.16 4.27 -4.42
CA TRP A 172 -16.67 5.63 -4.57
C TRP A 172 -17.25 6.18 -3.27
N ASN A 173 -18.14 5.45 -2.62
CA ASN A 173 -18.77 5.87 -1.37
C ASN A 173 -17.75 6.17 -0.26
N THR A 174 -16.67 5.37 -0.20
CA THR A 174 -15.69 5.47 0.88
C THR A 174 -14.62 6.52 0.59
N TRP A 175 -14.19 6.65 -0.69
CA TRP A 175 -12.98 7.37 -1.04
C TRP A 175 -13.19 8.60 -1.91
N CYS A 176 -14.30 8.69 -2.64
CA CYS A 176 -14.52 9.67 -3.69
C CYS A 176 -15.90 10.34 -3.59
N SER A 177 -16.48 10.42 -2.40
CA SER A 177 -17.81 11.03 -2.18
C SER A 177 -17.84 12.54 -2.43
N ASP A 178 -16.69 13.16 -2.65
CA ASP A 178 -16.53 14.57 -3.07
C ASP A 178 -16.79 14.79 -4.58
N MET A 179 -16.97 13.73 -5.37
CA MET A 179 -17.41 13.79 -6.77
C MET A 179 -18.64 12.91 -7.00
N ASP A 180 -19.44 13.24 -8.01
CA ASP A 180 -20.57 12.36 -8.39
C ASP A 180 -20.09 11.03 -8.99
N PHE A 181 -20.95 10.01 -8.91
CA PHE A 181 -20.60 8.65 -9.34
C PHE A 181 -20.32 8.54 -10.85
N ASN A 182 -20.93 9.38 -11.70
CA ASN A 182 -20.67 9.34 -13.15
C ASN A 182 -19.28 9.90 -13.45
N ARG A 183 -18.88 11.00 -12.77
CA ARG A 183 -17.51 11.53 -12.86
C ARG A 183 -16.50 10.50 -12.37
N PHE A 184 -16.80 9.79 -11.27
CA PHE A 184 -15.95 8.72 -10.79
C PHE A 184 -15.83 7.55 -11.77
N LYS A 185 -16.94 7.14 -12.42
CA LYS A 185 -16.89 6.12 -13.49
C LYS A 185 -16.03 6.57 -14.67
N ASN A 186 -16.14 7.82 -15.08
CA ASN A 186 -15.30 8.37 -16.14
C ASN A 186 -13.83 8.35 -15.74
N TYR A 187 -13.49 8.72 -14.49
CA TYR A 187 -12.14 8.61 -13.96
C TYR A 187 -11.65 7.15 -14.03
N PHE A 188 -12.43 6.20 -13.56
CA PHE A 188 -12.07 4.78 -13.59
C PHE A 188 -11.97 4.22 -15.03
N SER A 189 -12.73 4.76 -15.99
CA SER A 189 -12.69 4.30 -17.38
C SER A 189 -11.33 4.50 -18.05
N HIS A 190 -10.54 5.47 -17.59
CA HIS A 190 -9.15 5.65 -18.06
C HIS A 190 -8.26 4.45 -17.68
N ALA A 191 -8.47 3.86 -16.51
CA ALA A 191 -7.78 2.62 -16.15
C ALA A 191 -8.22 1.44 -17.03
N GLN A 192 -9.47 1.41 -17.49
CA GLN A 192 -10.00 0.35 -18.36
C GLN A 192 -9.46 0.43 -19.79
N SER A 193 -8.99 1.59 -20.23
CA SER A 193 -8.49 1.81 -21.61
C SER A 193 -7.09 1.27 -21.88
N VAL A 194 -6.36 0.86 -20.82
CA VAL A 194 -4.98 0.34 -20.93
C VAL A 194 -4.86 -1.05 -20.29
N PRO A 195 -4.09 -1.98 -20.86
CA PRO A 195 -3.75 -3.24 -20.22
C PRO A 195 -3.12 -3.00 -18.85
N HIS A 196 -3.58 -3.74 -17.83
CA HIS A 196 -3.13 -3.58 -16.44
C HIS A 196 -3.30 -2.16 -15.87
N GLY A 197 -4.20 -1.36 -16.45
CA GLY A 197 -4.45 0.00 -16.00
C GLY A 197 -5.08 0.03 -14.60
N PHE A 198 -4.75 1.08 -13.86
CA PHE A 198 -5.26 1.32 -12.51
C PHE A 198 -5.41 2.81 -12.24
N ILE A 199 -6.21 3.13 -11.24
CA ILE A 199 -6.29 4.47 -10.65
C ILE A 199 -5.66 4.45 -9.27
N THR A 200 -5.15 5.61 -8.85
CA THR A 200 -4.61 5.82 -7.51
C THR A 200 -5.35 6.97 -6.82
N ILE A 201 -5.77 6.74 -5.58
CA ILE A 201 -6.41 7.74 -4.73
C ILE A 201 -5.50 7.96 -3.52
N ASN A 202 -4.97 9.18 -3.36
CA ASN A 202 -4.10 9.57 -2.24
C ASN A 202 -4.82 10.63 -1.39
N LEU A 203 -5.23 10.26 -0.17
CA LEU A 203 -5.98 11.15 0.71
C LEU A 203 -5.13 12.28 1.30
N HIS A 204 -3.80 12.15 1.29
CA HIS A 204 -2.89 13.13 1.90
C HIS A 204 -2.43 14.22 0.91
N ASP A 205 -2.81 14.12 -0.35
CA ASP A 205 -2.49 15.14 -1.35
C ASP A 205 -3.78 15.73 -1.96
N PRO A 206 -4.32 16.80 -1.42
CA PRO A 206 -5.56 17.40 -1.91
C PRO A 206 -5.48 17.90 -3.37
N ARG A 207 -4.27 18.29 -3.84
CA ARG A 207 -4.06 18.84 -5.18
C ARG A 207 -3.94 17.78 -6.26
N SER A 208 -3.47 16.60 -5.89
CA SER A 208 -3.27 15.46 -6.79
C SER A 208 -3.81 14.16 -6.20
N ARG A 209 -4.97 14.27 -5.53
CA ARG A 209 -5.65 13.16 -4.85
C ARG A 209 -5.97 12.02 -5.81
N TYR A 210 -6.40 12.34 -7.02
CA TYR A 210 -6.84 11.39 -8.04
C TYR A 210 -5.81 11.28 -9.15
N ARG A 211 -5.33 10.07 -9.41
CA ARG A 211 -4.33 9.81 -10.46
C ARG A 211 -4.71 8.62 -11.33
N ILE A 212 -4.40 8.72 -12.61
CA ILE A 212 -4.41 7.60 -13.55
C ILE A 212 -3.00 7.00 -13.49
N GLY A 213 -2.89 5.72 -13.10
CA GLY A 213 -1.59 5.17 -12.72
C GLY A 213 -1.04 5.83 -11.45
N LEU A 214 0.25 6.09 -11.42
CA LEU A 214 0.93 6.83 -10.34
C LEU A 214 1.21 8.29 -10.69
N ASP A 215 1.37 8.60 -11.96
CA ASP A 215 1.98 9.87 -12.40
C ASP A 215 0.97 10.89 -12.92
N GLN A 216 -0.07 10.47 -13.62
CA GLN A 216 -1.00 11.36 -14.27
C GLN A 216 -2.11 11.82 -13.31
N ILE A 217 -2.12 13.12 -12.97
CA ILE A 217 -3.19 13.72 -12.15
C ILE A 217 -4.49 13.76 -12.98
N TYR A 218 -5.59 13.32 -12.36
CA TYR A 218 -6.94 13.46 -12.91
C TYR A 218 -7.59 14.74 -12.34
N GLY A 219 -7.83 15.72 -13.21
CA GLY A 219 -8.42 17.01 -12.88
C GLY A 219 -9.83 17.21 -13.44
#